data_6452fe6c10293dbc5c6c4b279281aa19
#
_entry.id   6452fe6c10293dbc5c6c4b279281aa19
#
_cell.length_a   1.000
_cell.length_b   1.000
_cell.length_c   1.000
_cell.angle_alpha   90.00
_cell.angle_beta   90.00
_cell.angle_gamma   90.00
#
_symmetry.space_group_name_H-M   'P 1'
#
loop_
_entity.id
_entity.type
_entity.pdbx_description
1 polymer ?
#
loop_
_entity_poly.entity_id
_entity_poly.type
_entity_poly.pdbx_seq_one_letter_code
_entity_poly.pdbx_strand_id
1 'polypeptide(L)'
;MSENYQSLAKKIVQYLGGQENITDAYHCQTRLRFKVKDEKCIDQGELEALDGVAKYINNAGVHQVVIGTHVKDVYEEVTKLVSLQSSGTSEPWEKKGPAAAVIDFVAGTFQPIIPALSGAGMVKAVLALLIVFDVITADSQTYYMLNLFADGVFFFLPMILAFTVAQKLRCNPILAASVAAMMMHPNWGALVTAGEPIHFFGVIPFTLANYTGSVIPILIVIFFQSYVEKFLNKVIPKSVELVFVPMLTFLIMGTLAFSLFGPIGSILGGYLATFFTFLSVHASWVPAVLIGGFLPIMVMFGLHNGIAPLGVMQMAELGYDSIFGPGALVSNIAQATAVAIVALRTKEKKTKQLAVSGAITAYMGITEPALYGINLPKKYPLVAAMIGGASGGLYAGLTNTHRFATGSSGLPAVLLYIGDDTMRYFWNIIIALVIAAVVSAVVTYVLSFKYETKVTIDVPDMKAVVLEDTLLINPVPGTVMPLNQVKDDAFASEALGKGFAVDEPIGEVIAPFDGKVAAVFPTKHAIGLVSDTGIELLIHVGLDTVELNGQYFDALVEAEQKVTKGQRLLTFDVQQIKAAGYVTQVPIIVTNTPQYTAVELVKEGLVAKEEEVLVVKV
;
A
#
# COMPACT_ATOMS: atom_id res chain seq x y z
N MET A 1 4.19 -2.55 -20.54
CA MET A 1 3.83 -2.63 -19.09
C MET A 1 4.53 -3.79 -18.38
N SER A 2 4.70 -4.97 -18.96
CA SER A 2 5.40 -6.11 -18.30
C SER A 2 6.90 -5.86 -18.05
N GLU A 3 7.61 -5.23 -18.96
CA GLU A 3 9.04 -4.90 -18.82
C GLU A 3 9.35 -3.98 -17.64
N ASN A 4 8.44 -3.07 -17.31
CA ASN A 4 8.61 -2.14 -16.19
C ASN A 4 8.52 -2.85 -14.83
N TYR A 5 7.62 -3.84 -14.67
CA TYR A 5 7.50 -4.59 -13.42
C TYR A 5 8.65 -5.57 -13.19
N GLN A 6 9.19 -6.14 -14.24
CA GLN A 6 10.36 -7.01 -14.15
C GLN A 6 11.61 -6.23 -13.70
N SER A 7 11.81 -5.03 -14.25
CA SER A 7 12.88 -4.13 -13.84
C SER A 7 12.73 -3.70 -12.36
N LEU A 8 11.51 -3.32 -11.95
CA LEU A 8 11.21 -2.93 -10.57
C LEU A 8 11.45 -4.10 -9.60
N ALA A 9 10.98 -5.31 -9.93
CA ALA A 9 11.18 -6.51 -9.11
C ALA A 9 12.66 -6.83 -8.92
N LYS A 10 13.46 -6.73 -10.00
CA LYS A 10 14.92 -6.94 -9.97
C LYS A 10 15.62 -5.98 -9.02
N LYS A 11 15.28 -4.70 -9.10
CA LYS A 11 15.84 -3.67 -8.24
C LYS A 11 15.44 -3.85 -6.77
N ILE A 12 14.17 -4.18 -6.50
CA ILE A 12 13.71 -4.47 -5.14
C ILE A 12 14.49 -5.63 -4.53
N VAL A 13 14.64 -6.74 -5.26
CA VAL A 13 15.41 -7.90 -4.79
C VAL A 13 16.88 -7.53 -4.55
N GLN A 14 17.46 -6.75 -5.44
CA GLN A 14 18.85 -6.29 -5.32
C GLN A 14 19.06 -5.43 -4.07
N TYR A 15 18.21 -4.43 -3.83
CA TYR A 15 18.33 -3.53 -2.68
C TYR A 15 17.92 -4.16 -1.35
N LEU A 16 17.27 -5.30 -1.37
CA LEU A 16 17.07 -6.14 -0.18
C LEU A 16 18.28 -7.03 0.16
N GLY A 17 19.40 -6.84 -0.54
CA GLY A 17 20.63 -7.61 -0.32
C GLY A 17 20.76 -8.85 -1.21
N GLY A 18 19.99 -8.90 -2.32
CA GLY A 18 20.03 -9.98 -3.30
C GLY A 18 19.18 -11.19 -2.93
N GLN A 19 19.08 -12.12 -3.89
CA GLN A 19 18.27 -13.34 -3.78
C GLN A 19 18.63 -14.20 -2.56
N GLU A 20 19.91 -14.29 -2.22
CA GLU A 20 20.38 -15.12 -1.11
C GLU A 20 20.08 -14.54 0.27
N ASN A 21 19.85 -13.23 0.37
CA ASN A 21 19.47 -12.56 1.59
C ASN A 21 17.99 -12.71 1.91
N ILE A 22 17.14 -12.93 0.91
CA ILE A 22 15.69 -13.07 1.09
C ILE A 22 15.36 -14.50 1.51
N THR A 23 14.78 -14.64 2.71
CA THR A 23 14.36 -15.93 3.26
C THR A 23 12.89 -16.23 2.98
N ASP A 24 12.06 -15.19 2.88
CA ASP A 24 10.63 -15.31 2.62
C ASP A 24 10.12 -14.05 1.92
N ALA A 25 9.14 -14.20 1.03
CA ALA A 25 8.49 -13.10 0.34
C ALA A 25 7.01 -13.40 0.16
N TYR A 26 6.17 -12.43 0.50
CA TYR A 26 4.73 -12.49 0.31
C TYR A 26 4.18 -11.08 0.12
N HIS A 27 2.93 -10.95 -0.29
CA HIS A 27 2.31 -9.65 -0.51
C HIS A 27 0.94 -9.55 0.19
N CYS A 28 0.53 -8.33 0.50
CA CYS A 28 -0.86 -7.97 0.79
C CYS A 28 -1.43 -7.15 -0.37
N GLN A 29 -2.54 -6.45 -0.16
CA GLN A 29 -3.22 -5.71 -1.24
C GLN A 29 -2.36 -4.60 -1.88
N THR A 30 -1.40 -4.04 -1.15
CA THR A 30 -0.62 -2.88 -1.60
C THR A 30 0.88 -2.96 -1.29
N ARG A 31 1.34 -4.03 -0.59
CA ARG A 31 2.72 -4.14 -0.11
C ARG A 31 3.34 -5.50 -0.40
N LEU A 32 4.58 -5.48 -0.87
CA LEU A 32 5.46 -6.63 -0.80
C LEU A 32 6.04 -6.70 0.61
N ARG A 33 6.18 -7.90 1.13
CA ARG A 33 6.74 -8.17 2.45
C ARG A 33 7.83 -9.22 2.32
N PHE A 34 8.98 -8.90 2.90
CA PHE A 34 10.17 -9.74 2.84
C PHE A 34 10.69 -10.04 4.23
N LYS A 35 11.23 -11.25 4.41
CA LYS A 35 12.12 -11.57 5.51
C LYS A 35 13.52 -11.76 4.94
N VAL A 36 14.50 -11.23 5.61
CA VAL A 36 15.90 -11.28 5.19
C VAL A 36 16.75 -11.95 6.25
N LYS A 37 17.92 -12.47 5.86
CA LYS A 37 18.90 -13.08 6.76
C LYS A 37 19.70 -12.01 7.52
N ASP A 38 20.13 -10.96 6.81
CA ASP A 38 20.91 -9.86 7.36
C ASP A 38 20.33 -8.52 6.91
N GLU A 39 19.84 -7.74 7.88
CA GLU A 39 19.25 -6.42 7.65
C GLU A 39 20.29 -5.38 7.19
N LYS A 40 21.58 -5.61 7.48
CA LYS A 40 22.67 -4.69 7.09
C LYS A 40 22.90 -4.66 5.58
N CYS A 41 22.43 -5.70 4.87
CA CYS A 41 22.52 -5.77 3.42
C CYS A 41 21.40 -5.01 2.70
N ILE A 42 20.47 -4.38 3.43
CA ILE A 42 19.34 -3.64 2.85
C ILE A 42 19.75 -2.19 2.60
N ASP A 43 19.59 -1.76 1.37
CA ASP A 43 19.70 -0.35 1.02
C ASP A 43 18.32 0.33 1.05
N GLN A 44 17.98 0.88 2.22
CA GLN A 44 16.70 1.54 2.43
C GLN A 44 16.55 2.80 1.56
N GLY A 45 17.65 3.56 1.36
CA GLY A 45 17.63 4.80 0.58
C GLY A 45 17.27 4.53 -0.87
N GLU A 46 17.89 3.54 -1.46
CA GLU A 46 17.65 3.12 -2.84
C GLU A 46 16.26 2.48 -3.02
N LEU A 47 15.79 1.71 -2.03
CA LEU A 47 14.42 1.15 -2.06
C LEU A 47 13.35 2.25 -2.08
N GLU A 48 13.53 3.31 -1.30
CA GLU A 48 12.60 4.44 -1.26
C GLU A 48 12.72 5.37 -2.47
N ALA A 49 13.85 5.34 -3.15
CA ALA A 49 14.10 6.14 -4.36
C ALA A 49 13.54 5.49 -5.64
N LEU A 50 13.15 4.20 -5.60
CA LEU A 50 12.65 3.49 -6.76
C LEU A 50 11.32 4.08 -7.27
N ASP A 51 11.25 4.34 -8.56
CA ASP A 51 9.99 4.66 -9.22
C ASP A 51 9.04 3.44 -9.14
N GLY A 52 7.84 3.66 -8.59
CA GLY A 52 6.88 2.59 -8.29
C GLY A 52 6.92 2.06 -6.85
N VAL A 53 7.84 2.53 -6.00
CA VAL A 53 7.85 2.30 -4.55
C VAL A 53 7.38 3.57 -3.84
N ALA A 54 6.27 3.47 -3.12
CA ALA A 54 5.75 4.62 -2.36
C ALA A 54 6.50 4.82 -1.02
N LYS A 55 6.92 3.72 -0.37
CA LYS A 55 7.67 3.74 0.89
C LYS A 55 8.24 2.37 1.25
N TYR A 56 9.34 2.36 2.00
CA TYR A 56 9.84 1.20 2.72
C TYR A 56 9.52 1.31 4.22
N ILE A 57 9.14 0.19 4.86
CA ILE A 57 8.78 0.12 6.29
C ILE A 57 9.39 -1.15 6.88
N ASN A 58 10.19 -1.03 7.90
CA ASN A 58 10.59 -2.17 8.74
C ASN A 58 9.65 -2.25 9.95
N ASN A 59 8.97 -3.37 10.11
CA ASN A 59 8.11 -3.62 11.25
C ASN A 59 8.45 -4.99 11.85
N ALA A 60 9.16 -4.97 12.98
CA ALA A 60 9.55 -6.17 13.73
C ALA A 60 10.26 -7.24 12.86
N GLY A 61 11.23 -6.83 12.02
CA GLY A 61 12.01 -7.75 11.17
C GLY A 61 11.28 -8.18 9.88
N VAL A 62 10.09 -7.63 9.60
CA VAL A 62 9.42 -7.78 8.30
C VAL A 62 9.58 -6.50 7.50
N HIS A 63 10.32 -6.60 6.41
CA HIS A 63 10.62 -5.50 5.51
C HIS A 63 9.50 -5.35 4.49
N GLN A 64 8.79 -4.22 4.52
CA GLN A 64 7.63 -3.96 3.69
C GLN A 64 7.93 -2.89 2.65
N VAL A 65 7.73 -3.20 1.38
CA VAL A 65 7.86 -2.27 0.26
C VAL A 65 6.45 -1.94 -0.25
N VAL A 66 6.03 -0.70 -0.10
CA VAL A 66 4.68 -0.24 -0.48
C VAL A 66 4.68 0.05 -1.98
N ILE A 67 3.95 -0.76 -2.75
CA ILE A 67 3.85 -0.67 -4.22
C ILE A 67 2.52 -0.03 -4.67
N GLY A 68 1.44 -0.27 -3.92
CA GLY A 68 0.09 0.11 -4.31
C GLY A 68 -0.66 -1.01 -5.04
N THR A 69 -1.59 -0.63 -5.92
CA THR A 69 -2.52 -1.57 -6.57
C THR A 69 -1.87 -2.61 -7.48
N HIS A 70 -0.66 -2.35 -7.97
CA HIS A 70 0.11 -3.23 -8.87
C HIS A 70 1.01 -4.23 -8.13
N VAL A 71 0.87 -4.34 -6.81
CA VAL A 71 1.71 -5.20 -5.97
C VAL A 71 1.73 -6.66 -6.43
N LYS A 72 0.60 -7.16 -6.93
CA LYS A 72 0.48 -8.54 -7.42
C LYS A 72 1.37 -8.80 -8.63
N ASP A 73 1.36 -7.89 -9.59
CA ASP A 73 2.14 -8.01 -10.82
C ASP A 73 3.65 -7.98 -10.50
N VAL A 74 4.06 -7.07 -9.60
CA VAL A 74 5.45 -6.99 -9.14
C VAL A 74 5.85 -8.22 -8.34
N TYR A 75 4.96 -8.76 -7.50
CA TYR A 75 5.21 -9.97 -6.73
C TYR A 75 5.42 -11.21 -7.62
N GLU A 76 4.64 -11.35 -8.69
CA GLU A 76 4.82 -12.43 -9.68
C GLU A 76 6.21 -12.38 -10.32
N GLU A 77 6.75 -11.20 -10.58
CA GLU A 77 8.12 -11.05 -11.08
C GLU A 77 9.17 -11.32 -9.99
N VAL A 78 8.94 -10.86 -8.75
CA VAL A 78 9.82 -11.17 -7.60
C VAL A 78 9.94 -12.67 -7.38
N THR A 79 8.84 -13.42 -7.45
CA THR A 79 8.84 -14.88 -7.23
C THR A 79 9.59 -15.65 -8.31
N LYS A 80 9.74 -15.09 -9.52
CA LYS A 80 10.60 -15.67 -10.57
C LYS A 80 12.09 -15.47 -10.30
N LEU A 81 12.44 -14.40 -9.58
CA LEU A 81 13.83 -14.04 -9.29
C LEU A 81 14.36 -14.70 -8.00
N VAL A 82 13.48 -14.91 -7.03
CA VAL A 82 13.85 -15.46 -5.73
C VAL A 82 13.43 -16.93 -5.69
N SER A 83 14.40 -17.87 -5.59
CA SER A 83 14.12 -19.29 -5.38
C SER A 83 13.58 -19.48 -3.96
N LEU A 84 12.32 -19.14 -3.74
CA LEU A 84 11.65 -19.43 -2.49
C LEU A 84 11.56 -20.95 -2.38
N GLN A 85 12.42 -21.56 -1.57
CA GLN A 85 12.11 -22.88 -1.08
C GLN A 85 10.74 -22.77 -0.43
N SER A 86 9.78 -23.55 -0.90
CA SER A 86 8.46 -23.69 -0.30
C SER A 86 8.60 -24.43 1.05
N SER A 87 9.36 -23.85 1.94
CA SER A 87 9.36 -24.16 3.34
C SER A 87 8.21 -23.37 3.91
N GLY A 88 7.08 -24.05 4.11
CA GLY A 88 6.03 -23.63 5.02
C GLY A 88 6.60 -23.44 6.42
N THR A 89 7.47 -22.47 6.59
CA THR A 89 8.01 -22.07 7.88
C THR A 89 7.08 -21.00 8.45
N SER A 90 6.22 -21.51 9.33
CA SER A 90 5.65 -20.75 10.43
C SER A 90 6.65 -19.77 10.99
N GLU A 91 6.24 -18.48 11.07
CA GLU A 91 6.85 -17.60 12.07
C GLU A 91 6.98 -18.37 13.39
N PRO A 92 8.14 -18.24 14.09
CA PRO A 92 8.14 -18.51 15.52
C PRO A 92 7.06 -17.56 16.08
N TRP A 93 6.11 -18.10 16.80
CA TRP A 93 5.14 -17.32 17.55
C TRP A 93 5.95 -16.43 18.50
N GLU A 94 6.30 -15.21 18.10
CA GLU A 94 6.50 -14.17 19.09
C GLU A 94 5.29 -14.23 19.98
N LYS A 95 5.48 -14.23 21.29
CA LYS A 95 4.41 -14.29 22.28
C LYS A 95 3.58 -13.02 22.17
N LYS A 96 2.77 -12.95 21.11
CA LYS A 96 1.73 -11.93 20.97
C LYS A 96 0.82 -12.11 22.18
N GLY A 97 0.52 -11.03 22.86
CA GLY A 97 -0.46 -11.10 23.95
C GLY A 97 -1.78 -11.72 23.43
N PRO A 98 -2.60 -12.34 24.28
CA PRO A 98 -3.78 -13.11 23.85
C PRO A 98 -4.75 -12.27 22.98
N ALA A 99 -4.91 -10.99 23.28
CA ALA A 99 -5.72 -10.08 22.47
C ALA A 99 -5.16 -9.89 21.04
N ALA A 100 -3.85 -9.71 20.90
CA ALA A 100 -3.21 -9.57 19.60
C ALA A 100 -3.30 -10.87 18.77
N ALA A 101 -3.25 -12.03 19.42
CA ALA A 101 -3.43 -13.34 18.75
C ALA A 101 -4.87 -13.50 18.21
N VAL A 102 -5.88 -13.09 18.97
CA VAL A 102 -7.30 -13.09 18.52
C VAL A 102 -7.49 -12.14 17.34
N ILE A 103 -6.95 -10.91 17.41
CA ILE A 103 -7.03 -9.93 16.31
C ILE A 103 -6.36 -10.49 15.05
N ASP A 104 -5.18 -11.07 15.16
CA ASP A 104 -4.46 -11.68 14.02
C ASP A 104 -5.24 -12.87 13.43
N PHE A 105 -5.84 -13.69 14.27
CA PHE A 105 -6.68 -14.82 13.84
C PHE A 105 -7.89 -14.31 13.04
N VAL A 106 -8.66 -13.38 13.60
CA VAL A 106 -9.85 -12.83 12.96
C VAL A 106 -9.48 -12.11 11.66
N ALA A 107 -8.48 -11.20 11.70
CA ALA A 107 -8.03 -10.46 10.52
C ALA A 107 -7.58 -11.41 9.40
N GLY A 108 -6.74 -12.40 9.71
CA GLY A 108 -6.23 -13.35 8.72
C GLY A 108 -7.31 -14.27 8.13
N THR A 109 -8.40 -14.48 8.86
CA THR A 109 -9.55 -15.26 8.39
C THR A 109 -10.44 -14.46 7.45
N PHE A 110 -10.70 -13.17 7.74
CA PHE A 110 -11.60 -12.34 6.96
C PHE A 110 -10.93 -11.69 5.73
N GLN A 111 -9.65 -11.37 5.80
CA GLN A 111 -8.95 -10.66 4.71
C GLN A 111 -9.10 -11.34 3.34
N PRO A 112 -8.98 -12.66 3.18
CA PRO A 112 -9.11 -13.31 1.87
C PRO A 112 -10.52 -13.23 1.28
N ILE A 113 -11.56 -13.09 2.10
CA ILE A 113 -12.97 -13.11 1.65
C ILE A 113 -13.52 -11.71 1.34
N ILE A 114 -12.84 -10.64 1.79
CA ILE A 114 -13.27 -9.24 1.57
C ILE A 114 -13.58 -8.94 0.09
N PRO A 115 -12.77 -9.33 -0.91
CA PRO A 115 -13.10 -9.06 -2.31
C PRO A 115 -14.42 -9.67 -2.76
N ALA A 116 -14.73 -10.91 -2.35
CA ALA A 116 -15.98 -11.57 -2.69
C ALA A 116 -17.18 -10.88 -2.03
N LEU A 117 -17.08 -10.54 -0.73
CA LEU A 117 -18.11 -9.78 -0.03
C LEU A 117 -18.33 -8.39 -0.64
N SER A 118 -17.25 -7.71 -1.03
CA SER A 118 -17.33 -6.40 -1.68
C SER A 118 -18.02 -6.47 -3.03
N GLY A 119 -17.69 -7.47 -3.86
CA GLY A 119 -18.35 -7.68 -5.16
C GLY A 119 -19.84 -7.95 -5.02
N ALA A 120 -20.21 -8.87 -4.14
CA ALA A 120 -21.60 -9.19 -3.83
C ALA A 120 -22.37 -7.98 -3.27
N GLY A 121 -21.73 -7.23 -2.35
CA GLY A 121 -22.29 -6.00 -1.79
C GLY A 121 -22.58 -4.93 -2.87
N MET A 122 -21.66 -4.75 -3.82
CA MET A 122 -21.87 -3.80 -4.91
C MET A 122 -23.05 -4.22 -5.83
N VAL A 123 -23.24 -5.52 -6.07
CA VAL A 123 -24.43 -6.00 -6.80
C VAL A 123 -25.71 -5.67 -6.03
N LYS A 124 -25.76 -5.88 -4.70
CA LYS A 124 -26.91 -5.47 -3.86
C LYS A 124 -27.17 -3.96 -3.91
N ALA A 125 -26.10 -3.15 -3.90
CA ALA A 125 -26.23 -1.70 -4.02
C ALA A 125 -26.82 -1.25 -5.38
N VAL A 126 -26.37 -1.87 -6.47
CA VAL A 126 -26.93 -1.61 -7.82
C VAL A 126 -28.41 -2.03 -7.87
N LEU A 127 -28.74 -3.19 -7.28
CA LEU A 127 -30.13 -3.64 -7.15
C LEU A 127 -31.01 -2.63 -6.41
N ALA A 128 -30.55 -2.13 -5.28
CA ALA A 128 -31.27 -1.11 -4.51
C ALA A 128 -31.51 0.17 -5.33
N LEU A 129 -30.51 0.60 -6.13
CA LEU A 129 -30.68 1.72 -7.06
C LEU A 129 -31.74 1.46 -8.12
N LEU A 130 -31.72 0.27 -8.75
CA LEU A 130 -32.68 -0.08 -9.79
C LEU A 130 -34.12 -0.06 -9.28
N ILE A 131 -34.36 -0.44 -8.00
CA ILE A 131 -35.67 -0.33 -7.34
C ILE A 131 -36.02 1.14 -7.08
N VAL A 132 -35.11 1.90 -6.48
CA VAL A 132 -35.36 3.31 -6.13
C VAL A 132 -35.69 4.17 -7.37
N PHE A 133 -35.10 3.85 -8.51
CA PHE A 133 -35.40 4.53 -9.79
C PHE A 133 -36.56 3.90 -10.59
N ASP A 134 -37.31 2.96 -10.00
CA ASP A 134 -38.42 2.25 -10.64
C ASP A 134 -38.04 1.56 -11.97
N VAL A 135 -36.77 1.18 -12.15
CA VAL A 135 -36.30 0.45 -13.34
C VAL A 135 -36.74 -1.01 -13.29
N ILE A 136 -36.73 -1.59 -12.08
CA ILE A 136 -37.24 -2.93 -11.78
C ILE A 136 -38.06 -2.90 -10.49
N THR A 137 -39.01 -3.83 -10.35
CA THR A 137 -39.74 -4.03 -9.09
C THR A 137 -39.15 -5.15 -8.28
N ALA A 138 -39.34 -5.13 -6.97
CA ALA A 138 -38.85 -6.17 -6.05
C ALA A 138 -39.45 -7.57 -6.37
N ASP A 139 -40.64 -7.61 -6.98
CA ASP A 139 -41.31 -8.86 -7.39
C ASP A 139 -40.84 -9.37 -8.75
N SER A 140 -39.98 -8.64 -9.46
CA SER A 140 -39.52 -9.03 -10.79
C SER A 140 -38.57 -10.23 -10.75
N GLN A 141 -38.67 -11.12 -11.76
CA GLN A 141 -37.74 -12.24 -11.90
C GLN A 141 -36.27 -11.77 -12.01
N THR A 142 -36.02 -10.60 -12.60
CA THR A 142 -34.69 -9.99 -12.72
C THR A 142 -34.15 -9.63 -11.34
N TYR A 143 -34.96 -9.01 -10.48
CA TYR A 143 -34.58 -8.72 -9.11
C TYR A 143 -34.24 -10.02 -8.35
N TYR A 144 -35.10 -11.01 -8.43
CA TYR A 144 -34.90 -12.29 -7.76
C TYR A 144 -33.56 -12.94 -8.14
N MET A 145 -33.25 -13.00 -9.44
CA MET A 145 -32.01 -13.62 -9.92
C MET A 145 -30.76 -12.82 -9.55
N LEU A 146 -30.78 -11.48 -9.71
CA LEU A 146 -29.65 -10.65 -9.35
C LEU A 146 -29.40 -10.66 -7.82
N ASN A 147 -30.48 -10.66 -7.04
CA ASN A 147 -30.36 -10.79 -5.59
C ASN A 147 -29.78 -12.17 -5.19
N LEU A 148 -30.20 -13.25 -5.85
CA LEU A 148 -29.67 -14.59 -5.63
C LEU A 148 -28.15 -14.65 -5.92
N PHE A 149 -27.67 -13.99 -6.99
CA PHE A 149 -26.23 -13.94 -7.30
C PHE A 149 -25.43 -13.23 -6.22
N ALA A 150 -25.94 -12.13 -5.67
CA ALA A 150 -25.29 -11.39 -4.62
C ALA A 150 -25.45 -12.08 -3.26
N ASP A 151 -26.63 -12.58 -2.93
CA ASP A 151 -26.94 -13.16 -1.64
C ASP A 151 -26.19 -14.46 -1.39
N GLY A 152 -25.85 -15.20 -2.43
CA GLY A 152 -25.14 -16.48 -2.30
C GLY A 152 -23.83 -16.38 -1.52
N VAL A 153 -23.10 -15.29 -1.63
CA VAL A 153 -21.84 -15.07 -0.86
C VAL A 153 -22.14 -14.88 0.63
N PHE A 154 -23.20 -14.15 0.97
CA PHE A 154 -23.60 -13.91 2.36
C PHE A 154 -24.25 -15.14 2.98
N PHE A 155 -25.10 -15.83 2.24
CA PHE A 155 -25.74 -17.09 2.68
C PHE A 155 -24.71 -18.18 2.97
N PHE A 156 -23.74 -18.40 2.07
CA PHE A 156 -22.67 -19.38 2.20
C PHE A 156 -21.42 -18.84 2.93
N LEU A 157 -21.52 -17.69 3.58
CA LEU A 157 -20.41 -17.09 4.34
C LEU A 157 -19.75 -18.07 5.32
N PRO A 158 -20.49 -18.90 6.10
CA PRO A 158 -19.88 -19.87 7.00
C PRO A 158 -18.96 -20.88 6.29
N MET A 159 -19.33 -21.32 5.08
CA MET A 159 -18.53 -22.25 4.29
C MET A 159 -17.24 -21.61 3.79
N ILE A 160 -17.32 -20.35 3.33
CA ILE A 160 -16.16 -19.59 2.88
C ILE A 160 -15.23 -19.28 4.06
N LEU A 161 -15.79 -18.90 5.21
CA LEU A 161 -15.05 -18.68 6.44
C LEU A 161 -14.37 -19.97 6.94
N ALA A 162 -15.07 -21.10 6.92
CA ALA A 162 -14.50 -22.38 7.31
C ALA A 162 -13.22 -22.71 6.53
N PHE A 163 -13.25 -22.44 5.22
CA PHE A 163 -12.09 -22.64 4.35
C PHE A 163 -10.90 -21.76 4.77
N THR A 164 -11.12 -20.45 4.98
CA THR A 164 -10.05 -19.52 5.36
C THR A 164 -9.55 -19.74 6.79
N VAL A 165 -10.44 -20.10 7.74
CA VAL A 165 -10.06 -20.50 9.10
C VAL A 165 -9.15 -21.72 9.07
N ALA A 166 -9.52 -22.75 8.29
CA ALA A 166 -8.72 -23.96 8.18
C ALA A 166 -7.33 -23.69 7.59
N GLN A 167 -7.22 -22.81 6.59
CA GLN A 167 -5.93 -22.37 6.07
C GLN A 167 -5.09 -21.69 7.16
N LYS A 168 -5.69 -20.79 7.95
CA LYS A 168 -5.00 -20.09 9.06
C LYS A 168 -4.57 -21.06 10.16
N LEU A 169 -5.39 -22.07 10.48
CA LEU A 169 -5.13 -23.10 11.51
C LEU A 169 -4.32 -24.31 11.00
N ARG A 170 -4.01 -24.34 9.68
CA ARG A 170 -3.28 -25.42 9.03
C ARG A 170 -3.94 -26.79 9.23
N CYS A 171 -5.23 -26.88 9.00
CA CYS A 171 -5.98 -28.10 8.83
C CYS A 171 -6.60 -28.16 7.43
N ASN A 172 -7.29 -29.25 7.07
CA ASN A 172 -7.79 -29.44 5.71
C ASN A 172 -8.94 -28.46 5.39
N PRO A 173 -8.74 -27.48 4.45
CA PRO A 173 -9.76 -26.47 4.16
C PRO A 173 -11.02 -27.06 3.51
N ILE A 174 -10.88 -28.12 2.71
CA ILE A 174 -12.03 -28.77 2.06
C ILE A 174 -12.87 -29.51 3.09
N LEU A 175 -12.22 -30.21 4.01
CA LEU A 175 -12.92 -30.91 5.09
C LEU A 175 -13.65 -29.92 6.01
N ALA A 176 -13.03 -28.78 6.32
CA ALA A 176 -13.65 -27.71 7.09
C ALA A 176 -14.87 -27.09 6.38
N ALA A 177 -14.73 -26.77 5.09
CA ALA A 177 -15.85 -26.30 4.28
C ALA A 177 -16.99 -27.32 4.21
N SER A 178 -16.67 -28.62 4.18
CA SER A 178 -17.67 -29.70 4.19
C SER A 178 -18.41 -29.80 5.54
N VAL A 179 -17.73 -29.59 6.67
CA VAL A 179 -18.38 -29.52 7.99
C VAL A 179 -19.32 -28.31 8.06
N ALA A 180 -18.89 -27.14 7.53
CA ALA A 180 -19.76 -25.96 7.44
C ALA A 180 -20.99 -26.23 6.54
N ALA A 181 -20.78 -26.87 5.37
CA ALA A 181 -21.87 -27.24 4.47
C ALA A 181 -22.90 -28.16 5.15
N MET A 182 -22.43 -29.11 5.99
CA MET A 182 -23.31 -29.95 6.79
C MET A 182 -24.17 -29.12 7.76
N MET A 183 -23.62 -28.10 8.41
CA MET A 183 -24.36 -27.22 9.32
C MET A 183 -25.40 -26.36 8.59
N MET A 184 -25.21 -26.12 7.29
CA MET A 184 -26.09 -25.34 6.44
C MET A 184 -27.01 -26.20 5.58
N HIS A 185 -27.04 -27.53 5.80
CA HIS A 185 -27.83 -28.43 4.98
C HIS A 185 -29.32 -28.08 5.06
N PRO A 186 -30.06 -28.06 3.91
CA PRO A 186 -31.47 -27.67 3.90
C PRO A 186 -32.34 -28.49 4.88
N ASN A 187 -32.07 -29.79 5.04
CA ASN A 187 -32.78 -30.60 6.02
C ASN A 187 -32.56 -30.14 7.45
N TRP A 188 -31.37 -29.60 7.79
CA TRP A 188 -31.16 -29.00 9.10
C TRP A 188 -32.03 -27.73 9.27
N GLY A 189 -32.11 -26.89 8.26
CA GLY A 189 -33.00 -25.72 8.24
C GLY A 189 -34.48 -26.12 8.42
N ALA A 190 -34.90 -27.21 7.79
CA ALA A 190 -36.26 -27.77 7.98
C ALA A 190 -36.51 -28.25 9.42
N LEU A 191 -35.53 -28.90 10.05
CA LEU A 191 -35.62 -29.33 11.46
C LEU A 191 -35.68 -28.13 12.42
N VAL A 192 -34.88 -27.09 12.16
CA VAL A 192 -34.94 -25.82 12.92
C VAL A 192 -36.32 -25.17 12.81
N THR A 193 -36.88 -25.16 11.60
CA THR A 193 -38.24 -24.60 11.35
C THR A 193 -39.35 -25.42 12.05
N ALA A 194 -39.20 -26.76 12.07
CA ALA A 194 -40.14 -27.66 12.76
C ALA A 194 -40.14 -27.46 14.28
N GLY A 195 -38.97 -27.11 14.87
CA GLY A 195 -38.84 -26.79 16.29
C GLY A 195 -38.93 -27.98 17.23
N GLU A 196 -38.96 -29.23 16.71
CA GLU A 196 -39.04 -30.43 17.51
C GLU A 196 -37.68 -30.84 18.08
N PRO A 197 -37.58 -31.23 19.37
CA PRO A 197 -36.32 -31.67 19.98
C PRO A 197 -35.70 -32.85 19.27
N ILE A 198 -34.43 -32.78 18.94
CA ILE A 198 -33.67 -33.82 18.27
C ILE A 198 -32.65 -34.42 19.24
N HIS A 199 -32.65 -35.76 19.35
CA HIS A 199 -31.69 -36.49 20.17
C HIS A 199 -30.94 -37.51 19.30
N PHE A 200 -29.63 -37.28 19.14
CA PHE A 200 -28.76 -38.19 18.40
C PHE A 200 -28.49 -39.44 19.27
N PHE A 201 -28.72 -40.62 18.70
CA PHE A 201 -28.78 -41.90 19.42
C PHE A 201 -29.74 -41.89 20.61
N GLY A 202 -30.75 -41.01 20.64
CA GLY A 202 -31.71 -40.90 21.75
C GLY A 202 -31.16 -40.27 23.03
N VAL A 203 -29.89 -39.87 23.07
CA VAL A 203 -29.19 -39.39 24.29
C VAL A 203 -28.58 -37.99 24.12
N ILE A 204 -27.95 -37.70 23.00
CA ILE A 204 -27.23 -36.45 22.79
C ILE A 204 -28.21 -35.41 22.22
N PRO A 205 -28.58 -34.36 22.95
CA PRO A 205 -29.48 -33.33 22.43
C PRO A 205 -28.77 -32.47 21.40
N PHE A 206 -29.42 -32.18 20.27
CA PHE A 206 -29.00 -31.18 19.30
C PHE A 206 -29.81 -29.92 19.51
N THR A 207 -29.10 -28.79 19.59
CA THR A 207 -29.74 -27.48 19.74
C THR A 207 -30.09 -26.91 18.37
N LEU A 208 -31.36 -26.65 18.16
CA LEU A 208 -31.87 -26.08 16.92
C LEU A 208 -31.46 -24.62 16.79
N ALA A 209 -30.50 -24.33 15.92
CA ALA A 209 -30.04 -23.00 15.60
C ALA A 209 -29.80 -22.86 14.08
N ASN A 210 -30.09 -21.70 13.54
CA ASN A 210 -29.78 -21.39 12.14
C ASN A 210 -28.31 -20.95 12.02
N TYR A 211 -27.56 -21.62 11.14
CA TYR A 211 -26.15 -21.33 10.91
C TYR A 211 -25.87 -20.63 9.57
N THR A 212 -26.90 -20.45 8.70
CA THR A 212 -26.72 -19.73 7.44
C THR A 212 -26.36 -18.27 7.70
N GLY A 213 -25.39 -17.75 6.97
CA GLY A 213 -24.90 -16.38 7.18
C GLY A 213 -24.15 -16.14 8.49
N SER A 214 -24.11 -17.12 9.42
CA SER A 214 -23.47 -16.91 10.73
C SER A 214 -21.95 -16.88 10.65
N VAL A 215 -21.31 -16.22 11.62
CA VAL A 215 -19.85 -16.07 11.69
C VAL A 215 -19.27 -16.81 12.89
N ILE A 216 -19.73 -16.49 14.10
CA ILE A 216 -19.10 -16.97 15.34
C ILE A 216 -19.19 -18.49 15.50
N PRO A 217 -20.34 -19.14 15.22
CA PRO A 217 -20.44 -20.60 15.32
C PRO A 217 -19.36 -21.31 14.51
N ILE A 218 -19.15 -20.91 13.25
CA ILE A 218 -18.21 -21.57 12.37
C ILE A 218 -16.75 -21.35 12.77
N LEU A 219 -16.40 -20.14 13.26
CA LEU A 219 -15.05 -19.87 13.79
C LEU A 219 -14.71 -20.85 14.92
N ILE A 220 -15.65 -21.06 15.85
CA ILE A 220 -15.47 -21.97 16.99
C ILE A 220 -15.41 -23.43 16.52
N VAL A 221 -16.34 -23.85 15.67
CA VAL A 221 -16.40 -25.23 15.17
C VAL A 221 -15.09 -25.61 14.46
N ILE A 222 -14.60 -24.76 13.54
CA ILE A 222 -13.37 -25.09 12.80
C ILE A 222 -12.13 -24.95 13.67
N PHE A 223 -12.12 -24.03 14.64
CA PHE A 223 -11.05 -23.98 15.62
C PHE A 223 -10.88 -25.34 16.33
N PHE A 224 -11.95 -25.92 16.84
CA PHE A 224 -11.89 -27.24 17.48
C PHE A 224 -11.66 -28.38 16.48
N GLN A 225 -12.22 -28.31 15.27
CA GLN A 225 -11.91 -29.25 14.19
C GLN A 225 -10.41 -29.37 13.95
N SER A 226 -9.68 -28.26 13.98
CA SER A 226 -8.22 -28.27 13.75
C SER A 226 -7.47 -29.16 14.76
N TYR A 227 -7.94 -29.25 15.99
CA TYR A 227 -7.37 -30.13 17.01
C TYR A 227 -7.79 -31.58 16.79
N VAL A 228 -9.07 -31.81 16.48
CA VAL A 228 -9.60 -33.16 16.18
C VAL A 228 -8.86 -33.76 14.99
N GLU A 229 -8.73 -33.03 13.90
CA GLU A 229 -8.03 -33.47 12.69
C GLU A 229 -6.56 -33.79 12.97
N LYS A 230 -5.85 -32.89 13.68
CA LYS A 230 -4.44 -33.11 14.06
C LYS A 230 -4.28 -34.34 14.96
N PHE A 231 -5.22 -34.59 15.88
CA PHE A 231 -5.23 -35.77 16.73
C PHE A 231 -5.45 -37.04 15.89
N LEU A 232 -6.45 -37.04 15.00
CA LEU A 232 -6.76 -38.19 14.14
C LEU A 232 -5.58 -38.51 13.20
N ASN A 233 -4.96 -37.52 12.58
CA ASN A 233 -3.77 -37.71 11.74
C ASN A 233 -2.57 -38.31 12.50
N LYS A 234 -2.51 -38.10 13.82
CA LYS A 234 -1.44 -38.69 14.66
C LYS A 234 -1.72 -40.14 15.06
N VAL A 235 -3.00 -40.49 15.21
CA VAL A 235 -3.43 -41.83 15.75
C VAL A 235 -3.71 -42.81 14.63
N ILE A 236 -4.26 -42.35 13.50
CA ILE A 236 -4.68 -43.23 12.40
C ILE A 236 -3.45 -43.60 11.54
N PRO A 237 -3.28 -44.93 11.24
CA PRO A 237 -2.20 -45.36 10.36
C PRO A 237 -2.30 -44.76 8.96
N LYS A 238 -1.15 -44.37 8.38
CA LYS A 238 -1.05 -43.76 7.04
C LYS A 238 -1.74 -44.54 5.91
N SER A 239 -1.79 -45.87 6.02
CA SER A 239 -2.42 -46.72 5.00
C SER A 239 -3.93 -46.52 4.87
N VAL A 240 -4.60 -46.01 5.90
CA VAL A 240 -6.07 -45.83 5.95
C VAL A 240 -6.46 -44.38 6.26
N GLU A 241 -5.50 -43.49 6.45
CA GLU A 241 -5.66 -42.08 6.83
C GLU A 241 -6.62 -41.32 5.87
N LEU A 242 -6.48 -41.57 4.57
CA LEU A 242 -7.27 -40.89 3.53
C LEU A 242 -8.79 -41.06 3.70
N VAL A 243 -9.24 -42.17 4.25
CA VAL A 243 -10.66 -42.49 4.42
C VAL A 243 -11.10 -42.26 5.86
N PHE A 244 -10.32 -42.75 6.84
CA PHE A 244 -10.76 -42.77 8.24
C PHE A 244 -10.65 -41.39 8.92
N VAL A 245 -9.68 -40.54 8.53
CA VAL A 245 -9.58 -39.19 9.12
C VAL A 245 -10.79 -38.35 8.74
N PRO A 246 -11.16 -38.17 7.45
CA PRO A 246 -12.37 -37.45 7.08
C PRO A 246 -13.64 -38.03 7.69
N MET A 247 -13.80 -39.37 7.65
CA MET A 247 -14.97 -40.06 8.18
C MET A 247 -15.17 -39.78 9.68
N LEU A 248 -14.12 -39.95 10.48
CA LEU A 248 -14.20 -39.72 11.92
C LEU A 248 -14.33 -38.20 12.22
N THR A 249 -13.70 -37.36 11.44
CA THR A 249 -13.88 -35.88 11.57
C THR A 249 -15.34 -35.51 11.36
N PHE A 250 -16.04 -36.03 10.33
CA PHE A 250 -17.46 -35.78 10.13
C PHE A 250 -18.31 -36.25 11.28
N LEU A 251 -18.08 -37.48 11.80
CA LEU A 251 -18.85 -38.01 12.89
C LEU A 251 -18.64 -37.24 14.19
N ILE A 252 -17.41 -36.97 14.55
CA ILE A 252 -17.06 -36.23 15.77
C ILE A 252 -17.51 -34.77 15.66
N MET A 253 -17.12 -34.08 14.59
CA MET A 253 -17.44 -32.65 14.43
C MET A 253 -18.92 -32.44 14.14
N GLY A 254 -19.60 -33.35 13.42
CA GLY A 254 -21.04 -33.30 13.24
C GLY A 254 -21.77 -33.34 14.56
N THR A 255 -21.40 -34.28 15.43
CA THR A 255 -22.00 -34.37 16.78
C THR A 255 -21.70 -33.12 17.60
N LEU A 256 -20.43 -32.68 17.67
CA LEU A 256 -20.01 -31.56 18.49
C LEU A 256 -20.49 -30.21 17.94
N ALA A 257 -20.62 -30.06 16.62
CA ALA A 257 -21.10 -28.82 15.98
C ALA A 257 -22.58 -28.56 16.34
N PHE A 258 -23.44 -29.59 16.35
CA PHE A 258 -24.86 -29.41 16.64
C PHE A 258 -25.21 -29.48 18.12
N SER A 259 -24.41 -30.18 18.94
CA SER A 259 -24.67 -30.34 20.37
C SER A 259 -23.96 -29.30 21.26
N LEU A 260 -22.78 -28.83 20.86
CA LEU A 260 -21.92 -28.03 21.76
C LEU A 260 -21.40 -26.74 21.10
N PHE A 261 -20.54 -26.85 20.10
CA PHE A 261 -19.78 -25.69 19.60
C PHE A 261 -20.62 -24.72 18.78
N GLY A 262 -21.54 -25.22 17.96
CA GLY A 262 -22.50 -24.39 17.24
C GLY A 262 -23.42 -23.61 18.17
N PRO A 263 -24.10 -24.26 19.13
CA PRO A 263 -24.91 -23.56 20.13
C PRO A 263 -24.15 -22.54 20.97
N ILE A 264 -22.93 -22.86 21.44
CA ILE A 264 -22.06 -21.89 22.13
C ILE A 264 -21.78 -20.70 21.22
N GLY A 265 -21.45 -20.95 19.96
CA GLY A 265 -21.22 -19.91 18.98
C GLY A 265 -22.46 -19.03 18.75
N SER A 266 -23.66 -19.62 18.68
CA SER A 266 -24.91 -18.89 18.52
C SER A 266 -25.23 -18.03 19.76
N ILE A 267 -24.98 -18.54 20.96
CA ILE A 267 -25.15 -17.77 22.21
C ILE A 267 -24.17 -16.58 22.24
N LEU A 268 -22.91 -16.80 21.90
CA LEU A 268 -21.90 -15.73 21.84
C LEU A 268 -22.23 -14.71 20.74
N GLY A 269 -22.72 -15.17 19.57
CA GLY A 269 -23.26 -14.30 18.53
C GLY A 269 -24.40 -13.42 19.02
N GLY A 270 -25.35 -14.00 19.75
CA GLY A 270 -26.46 -13.29 20.39
C GLY A 270 -25.99 -12.21 21.39
N TYR A 271 -24.98 -12.49 22.22
CA TYR A 271 -24.39 -11.47 23.09
C TYR A 271 -23.68 -10.37 22.29
N LEU A 272 -22.98 -10.71 21.23
CA LEU A 272 -22.34 -9.74 20.35
C LEU A 272 -23.39 -8.87 19.62
N ALA A 273 -24.48 -9.48 19.12
CA ALA A 273 -25.60 -8.76 18.54
C ALA A 273 -26.25 -7.79 19.56
N THR A 274 -26.44 -8.24 20.80
CA THR A 274 -26.95 -7.39 21.89
C THR A 274 -26.00 -6.21 22.16
N PHE A 275 -24.69 -6.43 22.18
CA PHE A 275 -23.68 -5.38 22.33
C PHE A 275 -23.71 -4.39 21.15
N PHE A 276 -23.81 -4.88 19.92
CA PHE A 276 -23.93 -4.01 18.73
C PHE A 276 -25.22 -3.19 18.76
N THR A 277 -26.35 -3.81 19.15
CA THR A 277 -27.63 -3.11 19.33
C THR A 277 -27.52 -2.04 20.40
N PHE A 278 -26.89 -2.34 21.54
CA PHE A 278 -26.64 -1.34 22.59
C PHE A 278 -25.83 -0.16 22.06
N LEU A 279 -24.73 -0.41 21.34
CA LEU A 279 -23.93 0.66 20.72
C LEU A 279 -24.75 1.47 19.72
N SER A 280 -25.52 0.81 18.86
CA SER A 280 -26.33 1.48 17.83
C SER A 280 -27.44 2.35 18.43
N VAL A 281 -28.01 1.97 19.57
CA VAL A 281 -29.11 2.70 20.21
C VAL A 281 -28.60 3.80 21.15
N HIS A 282 -27.60 3.50 21.98
CA HIS A 282 -27.20 4.39 23.08
C HIS A 282 -25.91 5.18 22.79
N ALA A 283 -25.06 4.69 21.90
CA ALA A 283 -23.73 5.26 21.64
C ALA A 283 -23.28 5.12 20.17
N SER A 284 -24.20 5.23 19.23
CA SER A 284 -23.97 5.07 17.78
C SER A 284 -22.84 5.95 17.23
N TRP A 285 -22.63 7.13 17.85
CA TRP A 285 -21.57 8.05 17.47
C TRP A 285 -20.16 7.57 17.86
N VAL A 286 -20.03 6.72 18.88
CA VAL A 286 -18.71 6.29 19.39
C VAL A 286 -17.91 5.52 18.36
N PRO A 287 -18.38 4.41 17.76
CA PRO A 287 -17.64 3.69 16.73
C PRO A 287 -17.33 4.57 15.51
N ALA A 288 -18.33 5.33 15.05
CA ALA A 288 -18.20 6.17 13.86
C ALA A 288 -17.16 7.28 14.05
N VAL A 289 -17.10 7.93 15.23
CA VAL A 289 -16.09 8.95 15.56
C VAL A 289 -14.70 8.33 15.72
N LEU A 290 -14.60 7.23 16.47
CA LEU A 290 -13.31 6.59 16.70
C LEU A 290 -12.69 6.08 15.40
N ILE A 291 -13.47 5.38 14.57
CA ILE A 291 -12.97 4.87 13.29
C ILE A 291 -12.76 6.04 12.32
N GLY A 292 -13.71 6.97 12.22
CA GLY A 292 -13.59 8.15 11.36
C GLY A 292 -12.33 8.97 11.64
N GLY A 293 -12.01 9.19 12.91
CA GLY A 293 -10.85 9.96 13.32
C GLY A 293 -9.53 9.18 13.33
N PHE A 294 -9.53 7.94 13.80
CA PHE A 294 -8.29 7.21 14.05
C PHE A 294 -7.95 6.14 13.00
N LEU A 295 -8.80 5.94 11.99
CA LEU A 295 -8.52 4.95 10.93
C LEU A 295 -7.16 5.12 10.28
N PRO A 296 -6.65 6.33 9.97
CA PRO A 296 -5.31 6.48 9.40
C PRO A 296 -4.23 5.87 10.29
N ILE A 297 -4.31 6.07 11.60
CA ILE A 297 -3.39 5.49 12.58
C ILE A 297 -3.59 3.97 12.66
N MET A 298 -4.84 3.49 12.68
CA MET A 298 -5.15 2.06 12.68
C MET A 298 -4.58 1.36 11.44
N VAL A 299 -4.61 2.02 10.26
CA VAL A 299 -4.01 1.50 9.03
C VAL A 299 -2.50 1.39 9.15
N MET A 300 -1.84 2.40 9.72
CA MET A 300 -0.38 2.39 9.93
C MET A 300 0.08 1.17 10.74
N PHE A 301 -0.67 0.82 11.77
CA PHE A 301 -0.36 -0.32 12.65
C PHE A 301 -1.05 -1.63 12.23
N GLY A 302 -1.81 -1.65 11.14
CA GLY A 302 -2.55 -2.83 10.70
C GLY A 302 -3.78 -3.18 11.56
N LEU A 303 -4.14 -2.35 12.55
CA LEU A 303 -5.24 -2.61 13.49
C LEU A 303 -6.61 -2.60 12.81
N HIS A 304 -6.76 -1.87 11.70
CA HIS A 304 -7.99 -1.84 10.90
C HIS A 304 -8.41 -3.23 10.41
N ASN A 305 -7.47 -4.15 10.18
CA ASN A 305 -7.76 -5.54 9.78
C ASN A 305 -8.47 -6.34 10.89
N GLY A 306 -8.25 -6.00 12.16
CA GLY A 306 -8.94 -6.61 13.28
C GLY A 306 -10.32 -6.00 13.58
N ILE A 307 -10.54 -4.75 13.17
CA ILE A 307 -11.78 -4.01 13.45
C ILE A 307 -12.78 -4.12 12.30
N ALA A 308 -12.33 -4.14 11.05
CA ALA A 308 -13.19 -4.27 9.88
C ALA A 308 -14.10 -5.53 9.92
N PRO A 309 -13.64 -6.70 10.40
CA PRO A 309 -14.50 -7.87 10.58
C PRO A 309 -15.68 -7.66 11.53
N LEU A 310 -15.59 -6.73 12.49
CA LEU A 310 -16.72 -6.44 13.39
C LEU A 310 -17.94 -5.88 12.62
N GLY A 311 -17.69 -5.06 11.59
CA GLY A 311 -18.76 -4.60 10.70
C GLY A 311 -19.38 -5.74 9.89
N VAL A 312 -18.57 -6.72 9.45
CA VAL A 312 -19.08 -7.93 8.76
C VAL A 312 -19.88 -8.80 9.72
N MET A 313 -19.42 -8.97 10.96
CA MET A 313 -20.14 -9.70 12.00
C MET A 313 -21.48 -9.02 12.34
N GLN A 314 -21.49 -7.69 12.51
CA GLN A 314 -22.72 -6.94 12.71
C GLN A 314 -23.69 -7.11 11.52
N MET A 315 -23.18 -7.05 10.31
CA MET A 315 -23.96 -7.27 9.10
C MET A 315 -24.60 -8.67 9.09
N ALA A 316 -23.86 -9.70 9.50
CA ALA A 316 -24.36 -11.07 9.57
C ALA A 316 -25.46 -11.26 10.63
N GLU A 317 -25.34 -10.56 11.76
CA GLU A 317 -26.27 -10.71 12.91
C GLU A 317 -27.48 -9.78 12.83
N LEU A 318 -27.28 -8.54 12.34
CA LEU A 318 -28.30 -7.49 12.37
C LEU A 318 -28.77 -7.04 10.98
N GLY A 319 -28.14 -7.51 9.89
CA GLY A 319 -28.45 -7.12 8.52
C GLY A 319 -27.85 -5.79 8.07
N TYR A 320 -27.12 -5.08 8.94
CA TYR A 320 -26.48 -3.80 8.62
C TYR A 320 -25.15 -3.61 9.37
N ASP A 321 -24.34 -2.66 8.91
CA ASP A 321 -23.07 -2.26 9.55
C ASP A 321 -23.07 -0.76 9.87
N SER A 322 -23.12 -0.43 11.15
CA SER A 322 -22.96 0.92 11.72
C SER A 322 -21.62 1.07 12.46
N ILE A 323 -20.86 -0.01 12.66
CA ILE A 323 -19.63 -0.04 13.44
C ILE A 323 -18.45 0.44 12.60
N PHE A 324 -18.19 -0.21 11.46
CA PHE A 324 -16.98 0.05 10.66
C PHE A 324 -17.26 0.92 9.43
N GLY A 325 -18.32 0.62 8.67
CA GLY A 325 -18.59 1.21 7.37
C GLY A 325 -18.63 2.73 7.34
N PRO A 326 -19.49 3.38 8.15
CA PRO A 326 -19.62 4.84 8.14
C PRO A 326 -18.33 5.55 8.53
N GLY A 327 -17.67 5.10 9.61
CA GLY A 327 -16.40 5.66 10.06
C GLY A 327 -15.28 5.52 9.04
N ALA A 328 -15.16 4.34 8.41
CA ALA A 328 -14.14 4.09 7.40
C ALA A 328 -14.32 4.98 6.16
N LEU A 329 -15.56 5.13 5.70
CA LEU A 329 -15.87 5.93 4.52
C LEU A 329 -15.57 7.42 4.74
N VAL A 330 -16.03 8.01 5.85
CA VAL A 330 -15.75 9.43 6.15
C VAL A 330 -14.25 9.69 6.37
N SER A 331 -13.53 8.74 6.96
CA SER A 331 -12.08 8.84 7.15
C SER A 331 -11.32 8.86 5.83
N ASN A 332 -11.69 7.99 4.89
CA ASN A 332 -11.03 7.91 3.58
C ASN A 332 -11.27 9.18 2.77
N ILE A 333 -12.50 9.73 2.79
CA ILE A 333 -12.81 11.01 2.13
C ILE A 333 -12.07 12.18 2.79
N ALA A 334 -11.98 12.20 4.12
CA ALA A 334 -11.20 13.22 4.83
C ALA A 334 -9.70 13.17 4.45
N GLN A 335 -9.11 11.97 4.38
CA GLN A 335 -7.72 11.78 3.95
C GLN A 335 -7.51 12.23 2.50
N ALA A 336 -8.40 11.82 1.60
CA ALA A 336 -8.36 12.21 0.18
C ALA A 336 -8.41 13.73 0.03
N THR A 337 -9.32 14.38 0.76
CA THR A 337 -9.50 15.83 0.71
C THR A 337 -8.30 16.58 1.30
N ALA A 338 -7.75 16.11 2.42
CA ALA A 338 -6.53 16.68 2.99
C ALA A 338 -5.38 16.70 1.97
N VAL A 339 -5.17 15.56 1.30
CA VAL A 339 -4.12 15.42 0.28
C VAL A 339 -4.42 16.28 -0.96
N ALA A 340 -5.69 16.39 -1.38
CA ALA A 340 -6.08 17.28 -2.48
C ALA A 340 -5.77 18.76 -2.18
N ILE A 341 -6.00 19.21 -0.95
CA ILE A 341 -5.62 20.57 -0.51
C ILE A 341 -4.10 20.75 -0.50
N VAL A 342 -3.32 19.74 -0.08
CA VAL A 342 -1.86 19.77 -0.20
C VAL A 342 -1.44 19.93 -1.66
N ALA A 343 -2.06 19.20 -2.60
CA ALA A 343 -1.78 19.31 -4.04
C ALA A 343 -2.02 20.72 -4.60
N LEU A 344 -3.01 21.43 -4.06
CA LEU A 344 -3.30 22.83 -4.43
C LEU A 344 -2.31 23.84 -3.82
N ARG A 345 -1.78 23.54 -2.64
CA ARG A 345 -0.95 24.48 -1.87
C ARG A 345 0.54 24.32 -2.06
N THR A 346 1.00 23.09 -2.34
CA THR A 346 2.42 22.82 -2.52
C THR A 346 2.96 23.41 -3.83
N LYS A 347 4.15 23.97 -3.79
CA LYS A 347 4.86 24.48 -4.97
C LYS A 347 5.79 23.44 -5.59
N GLU A 348 6.13 22.40 -4.85
CA GLU A 348 7.01 21.32 -5.28
C GLU A 348 6.30 20.40 -6.28
N LYS A 349 6.81 20.31 -7.51
CA LYS A 349 6.18 19.52 -8.60
C LYS A 349 6.04 18.04 -8.23
N LYS A 350 7.07 17.42 -7.64
CA LYS A 350 7.07 15.99 -7.25
C LYS A 350 6.00 15.71 -6.19
N THR A 351 5.96 16.49 -5.12
CA THR A 351 4.91 16.40 -4.09
C THR A 351 3.52 16.66 -4.66
N LYS A 352 3.37 17.59 -5.59
CA LYS A 352 2.08 17.85 -6.24
C LYS A 352 1.56 16.65 -7.03
N GLN A 353 2.41 16.02 -7.84
CA GLN A 353 2.06 14.83 -8.61
C GLN A 353 1.63 13.68 -7.69
N LEU A 354 2.43 13.40 -6.65
CA LEU A 354 2.14 12.37 -5.66
C LEU A 354 0.83 12.66 -4.90
N ALA A 355 0.58 13.91 -4.55
CA ALA A 355 -0.63 14.33 -3.86
C ALA A 355 -1.87 14.20 -4.75
N VAL A 356 -1.81 14.58 -6.03
CA VAL A 356 -2.93 14.40 -6.97
C VAL A 356 -3.27 12.92 -7.13
N SER A 357 -2.27 12.08 -7.43
CA SER A 357 -2.46 10.63 -7.56
C SER A 357 -2.99 10.01 -6.27
N GLY A 358 -2.39 10.35 -5.12
CA GLY A 358 -2.82 9.85 -3.82
C GLY A 358 -4.24 10.28 -3.44
N ALA A 359 -4.66 11.51 -3.78
CA ALA A 359 -6.03 11.97 -3.55
C ALA A 359 -7.04 11.16 -4.36
N ILE A 360 -6.78 10.95 -5.65
CA ILE A 360 -7.68 10.17 -6.53
C ILE A 360 -7.85 8.74 -5.99
N THR A 361 -6.75 8.06 -5.66
CA THR A 361 -6.81 6.70 -5.13
C THR A 361 -7.53 6.64 -3.78
N ALA A 362 -7.33 7.64 -2.91
CA ALA A 362 -8.00 7.70 -1.62
C ALA A 362 -9.51 7.95 -1.75
N TYR A 363 -9.96 8.78 -2.70
CA TYR A 363 -11.39 8.91 -3.02
C TYR A 363 -12.00 7.60 -3.52
N MET A 364 -11.22 6.74 -4.17
CA MET A 364 -11.65 5.39 -4.56
C MET A 364 -11.55 4.35 -3.43
N GLY A 365 -11.08 4.75 -2.24
CA GLY A 365 -11.00 3.92 -1.05
C GLY A 365 -9.63 3.27 -0.79
N ILE A 366 -8.60 3.63 -1.55
CA ILE A 366 -7.22 3.15 -1.38
C ILE A 366 -6.39 4.30 -0.83
N THR A 367 -6.21 4.32 0.49
CA THR A 367 -5.63 5.47 1.20
C THR A 367 -4.12 5.39 1.40
N GLU A 368 -3.49 4.25 1.18
CA GLU A 368 -2.06 4.06 1.44
C GLU A 368 -1.15 5.05 0.69
N PRO A 369 -1.35 5.35 -0.61
CA PRO A 369 -0.54 6.34 -1.30
C PRO A 369 -0.71 7.75 -0.71
N ALA A 370 -1.93 8.11 -0.32
CA ALA A 370 -2.22 9.38 0.34
C ALA A 370 -1.62 9.45 1.76
N LEU A 371 -1.77 8.35 2.52
CA LEU A 371 -1.31 8.26 3.91
C LEU A 371 0.21 8.31 3.99
N TYR A 372 0.89 7.41 3.29
CA TYR A 372 2.34 7.28 3.39
C TYR A 372 3.09 8.28 2.53
N GLY A 373 2.52 8.68 1.38
CA GLY A 373 3.15 9.63 0.48
C GLY A 373 3.04 11.09 0.95
N ILE A 374 1.94 11.48 1.59
CA ILE A 374 1.65 12.87 1.91
C ILE A 374 1.27 13.08 3.38
N ASN A 375 0.20 12.41 3.87
CA ASN A 375 -0.39 12.71 5.17
C ASN A 375 0.60 12.49 6.31
N LEU A 376 1.29 11.36 6.33
CA LEU A 376 2.24 10.99 7.37
C LEU A 376 3.54 11.81 7.30
N PRO A 377 4.22 11.98 6.14
CA PRO A 377 5.42 12.79 6.05
C PRO A 377 5.20 14.26 6.45
N LYS A 378 4.10 14.85 5.99
CA LYS A 378 3.78 16.26 6.29
C LYS A 378 3.10 16.46 7.64
N LYS A 379 2.60 15.43 8.28
CA LYS A 379 1.94 15.39 9.59
C LYS A 379 0.66 16.25 9.69
N TYR A 380 0.69 17.51 9.29
CA TYR A 380 -0.45 18.42 9.42
C TYR A 380 -1.69 17.97 8.61
N PRO A 381 -1.58 17.41 7.38
CA PRO A 381 -2.75 16.89 6.69
C PRO A 381 -3.30 15.63 7.35
N LEU A 382 -2.45 14.83 8.01
CA LEU A 382 -2.89 13.69 8.80
C LEU A 382 -3.82 14.12 9.93
N VAL A 383 -3.40 15.14 10.71
CA VAL A 383 -4.22 15.69 11.80
C VAL A 383 -5.53 16.27 11.27
N ALA A 384 -5.47 16.99 10.15
CA ALA A 384 -6.67 17.55 9.51
C ALA A 384 -7.64 16.46 9.04
N ALA A 385 -7.12 15.37 8.44
CA ALA A 385 -7.92 14.23 8.02
C ALA A 385 -8.57 13.52 9.22
N MET A 386 -7.86 13.37 10.33
CA MET A 386 -8.40 12.81 11.58
C MET A 386 -9.54 13.65 12.14
N ILE A 387 -9.38 14.97 12.18
CA ILE A 387 -10.44 15.90 12.66
C ILE A 387 -11.65 15.85 11.71
N GLY A 388 -11.41 15.91 10.39
CA GLY A 388 -12.48 15.83 9.39
C GLY A 388 -13.23 14.51 9.44
N GLY A 389 -12.51 13.38 9.52
CA GLY A 389 -13.10 12.05 9.65
C GLY A 389 -13.92 11.87 10.94
N ALA A 390 -13.40 12.37 12.08
CA ALA A 390 -14.15 12.36 13.34
C ALA A 390 -15.43 13.21 13.27
N SER A 391 -15.37 14.39 12.62
CA SER A 391 -16.52 15.27 12.47
C SER A 391 -17.62 14.65 11.60
N GLY A 392 -17.26 14.06 10.45
CA GLY A 392 -18.20 13.33 9.60
C GLY A 392 -18.74 12.08 10.30
N GLY A 393 -17.87 11.36 11.04
CA GLY A 393 -18.24 10.21 11.84
C GLY A 393 -19.24 10.56 12.95
N LEU A 394 -19.08 11.73 13.59
CA LEU A 394 -20.02 12.22 14.60
C LEU A 394 -21.42 12.41 14.01
N TYR A 395 -21.52 13.06 12.84
CA TYR A 395 -22.81 13.23 12.18
C TYR A 395 -23.42 11.88 11.78
N ALA A 396 -22.64 11.00 11.13
CA ALA A 396 -23.10 9.69 10.74
C ALA A 396 -23.59 8.86 11.92
N GLY A 397 -22.87 8.91 13.04
CA GLY A 397 -23.25 8.22 14.26
C GLY A 397 -24.52 8.79 14.92
N LEU A 398 -24.63 10.12 15.06
CA LEU A 398 -25.82 10.78 15.64
C LEU A 398 -27.09 10.54 14.82
N THR A 399 -26.95 10.32 13.49
CA THR A 399 -28.06 9.98 12.59
C THR A 399 -28.31 8.49 12.45
N ASN A 400 -27.60 7.65 13.22
CA ASN A 400 -27.63 6.19 13.12
C ASN A 400 -27.42 5.67 11.70
N THR A 401 -26.56 6.35 10.92
CA THR A 401 -26.28 5.99 9.54
C THR A 401 -25.53 4.67 9.48
N HIS A 402 -26.02 3.74 8.66
CA HIS A 402 -25.43 2.42 8.47
C HIS A 402 -25.55 1.97 7.03
N ARG A 403 -24.74 1.00 6.64
CA ARG A 403 -24.75 0.38 5.31
C ARG A 403 -25.37 -1.02 5.35
N PHE A 404 -25.97 -1.42 4.24
CA PHE A 404 -26.67 -2.70 4.11
C PHE A 404 -25.87 -3.78 3.38
N ALA A 405 -24.68 -3.46 2.92
CA ALA A 405 -23.77 -4.43 2.33
C ALA A 405 -22.32 -4.03 2.59
N THR A 406 -21.42 -5.00 2.49
CA THR A 406 -19.97 -4.80 2.62
C THR A 406 -19.38 -4.46 1.26
N GLY A 407 -18.45 -3.49 1.21
CA GLY A 407 -17.83 -3.09 -0.04
C GLY A 407 -16.58 -2.24 0.17
N SER A 408 -16.10 -1.62 -0.91
CA SER A 408 -15.04 -0.61 -0.86
C SER A 408 -15.42 0.52 0.10
N SER A 409 -14.42 1.22 0.63
CA SER A 409 -14.62 2.39 1.50
C SER A 409 -14.32 3.72 0.78
N GLY A 410 -14.51 3.76 -0.55
CA GLY A 410 -14.39 4.97 -1.39
C GLY A 410 -15.75 5.57 -1.75
N LEU A 411 -15.76 6.62 -2.59
CA LEU A 411 -17.00 7.26 -3.07
C LEU A 411 -18.03 6.29 -3.62
N PRO A 412 -17.69 5.21 -4.37
CA PRO A 412 -18.69 4.26 -4.83
C PRO A 412 -19.46 3.57 -3.69
N ALA A 413 -18.89 3.52 -2.47
CA ALA A 413 -19.52 2.88 -1.32
C ALA A 413 -20.76 3.62 -0.79
N VAL A 414 -21.03 4.86 -1.23
CA VAL A 414 -22.26 5.59 -0.85
C VAL A 414 -23.52 4.81 -1.23
N LEU A 415 -23.44 4.02 -2.30
CA LEU A 415 -24.55 3.20 -2.78
C LEU A 415 -24.90 2.05 -1.80
N LEU A 416 -23.95 1.64 -0.95
CA LEU A 416 -24.17 0.61 0.05
C LEU A 416 -25.09 1.07 1.20
N TYR A 417 -25.42 2.37 1.26
CA TYR A 417 -26.30 2.98 2.26
C TYR A 417 -27.76 3.10 1.79
N ILE A 418 -28.09 2.50 0.65
CA ILE A 418 -29.46 2.38 0.15
C ILE A 418 -30.01 1.02 0.60
N GLY A 419 -31.11 1.03 1.32
CA GLY A 419 -31.78 -0.16 1.86
C GLY A 419 -32.95 0.21 2.76
N ASP A 420 -33.67 -0.77 3.29
CA ASP A 420 -34.89 -0.62 4.10
C ASP A 420 -35.95 0.28 3.42
N ASP A 421 -36.07 0.19 2.11
CA ASP A 421 -36.99 0.99 1.29
C ASP A 421 -36.89 2.50 1.55
N THR A 422 -35.71 2.99 1.93
CA THR A 422 -35.47 4.40 2.25
C THR A 422 -34.15 4.92 1.70
N MET A 423 -34.17 6.19 1.28
CA MET A 423 -32.95 6.94 0.92
C MET A 423 -32.33 7.71 2.12
N ARG A 424 -32.87 7.54 3.32
CA ARG A 424 -32.43 8.31 4.50
C ARG A 424 -30.93 8.13 4.78
N TYR A 425 -30.45 6.90 4.79
CA TYR A 425 -29.05 6.59 5.14
C TYR A 425 -28.09 7.01 4.04
N PHE A 426 -28.53 6.93 2.77
CA PHE A 426 -27.79 7.46 1.63
C PHE A 426 -27.58 8.97 1.74
N TRP A 427 -28.64 9.75 2.04
CA TRP A 427 -28.50 11.19 2.19
C TRP A 427 -27.69 11.56 3.44
N ASN A 428 -27.87 10.83 4.53
CA ASN A 428 -27.10 11.06 5.74
C ASN A 428 -25.61 10.80 5.53
N ILE A 429 -25.24 9.74 4.82
CA ILE A 429 -23.81 9.50 4.54
C ILE A 429 -23.24 10.57 3.61
N ILE A 430 -23.98 11.02 2.59
CA ILE A 430 -23.54 12.14 1.73
C ILE A 430 -23.24 13.38 2.57
N ILE A 431 -24.14 13.75 3.49
CA ILE A 431 -23.93 14.89 4.39
C ILE A 431 -22.69 14.67 5.27
N ALA A 432 -22.54 13.45 5.81
CA ALA A 432 -21.37 13.10 6.61
C ALA A 432 -20.05 13.25 5.82
N LEU A 433 -20.04 12.82 4.54
CA LEU A 433 -18.89 12.98 3.65
C LEU A 433 -18.59 14.45 3.34
N VAL A 434 -19.63 15.26 3.12
CA VAL A 434 -19.46 16.71 2.92
C VAL A 434 -18.87 17.35 4.17
N ILE A 435 -19.38 17.02 5.36
CA ILE A 435 -18.81 17.52 6.63
C ILE A 435 -17.35 17.11 6.76
N ALA A 436 -17.03 15.82 6.54
CA ALA A 436 -15.67 15.31 6.63
C ALA A 436 -14.73 16.02 5.65
N ALA A 437 -15.17 16.20 4.40
CA ALA A 437 -14.42 16.88 3.36
C ALA A 437 -14.22 18.38 3.69
N VAL A 438 -15.27 19.10 4.03
CA VAL A 438 -15.18 20.53 4.34
C VAL A 438 -14.29 20.78 5.56
N VAL A 439 -14.50 20.06 6.66
CA VAL A 439 -13.67 20.21 7.86
C VAL A 439 -12.21 19.87 7.57
N SER A 440 -11.96 18.73 6.90
CA SER A 440 -10.61 18.34 6.49
C SER A 440 -9.96 19.37 5.57
N ALA A 441 -10.70 19.88 4.58
CA ALA A 441 -10.21 20.92 3.66
C ALA A 441 -9.84 22.21 4.40
N VAL A 442 -10.74 22.72 5.24
CA VAL A 442 -10.53 23.96 5.99
C VAL A 442 -9.34 23.82 6.93
N VAL A 443 -9.28 22.75 7.72
CA VAL A 443 -8.17 22.54 8.66
C VAL A 443 -6.85 22.37 7.92
N THR A 444 -6.82 21.58 6.83
CA THR A 444 -5.61 21.43 6.00
C THR A 444 -5.18 22.75 5.40
N TYR A 445 -6.13 23.53 4.85
CA TYR A 445 -5.85 24.83 4.24
C TYR A 445 -5.27 25.80 5.27
N VAL A 446 -5.89 25.93 6.44
CA VAL A 446 -5.41 26.82 7.52
C VAL A 446 -4.01 26.39 7.99
N LEU A 447 -3.82 25.10 8.24
CA LEU A 447 -2.50 24.60 8.66
C LEU A 447 -1.44 24.75 7.57
N SER A 448 -1.82 24.70 6.28
CA SER A 448 -0.89 24.88 5.16
C SER A 448 -0.18 26.24 5.20
N PHE A 449 -0.80 27.30 5.70
CA PHE A 449 -0.14 28.59 5.86
C PHE A 449 1.07 28.54 6.81
N LYS A 450 1.06 27.63 7.77
CA LYS A 450 2.18 27.44 8.69
C LYS A 450 3.26 26.52 8.13
N TYR A 451 2.86 25.49 7.37
CA TYR A 451 3.75 24.39 6.98
C TYR A 451 4.15 24.40 5.50
N GLU A 452 3.35 25.00 4.59
CA GLU A 452 3.68 25.10 3.16
C GLU A 452 4.21 26.49 2.76
N THR A 453 4.03 27.52 3.61
CA THR A 453 4.45 28.89 3.30
C THR A 453 5.89 29.18 3.75
N LYS A 454 6.53 28.24 4.43
CA LYS A 454 7.94 28.31 4.82
C LYS A 454 8.77 27.21 4.15
N VAL A 455 8.70 27.13 2.84
CA VAL A 455 9.91 27.06 2.06
C VAL A 455 10.17 28.52 1.61
N THR A 456 10.48 29.37 2.55
CA THR A 456 11.67 30.16 2.38
C THR A 456 12.79 29.11 2.31
N ILE A 457 13.18 28.69 1.13
CA ILE A 457 14.58 28.70 0.83
C ILE A 457 15.03 30.03 1.44
N ASP A 458 15.81 30.03 2.51
CA ASP A 458 16.80 31.05 2.70
C ASP A 458 17.64 30.96 1.42
N VAL A 459 17.16 31.55 0.38
CA VAL A 459 18.01 32.16 -0.63
C VAL A 459 18.66 33.28 0.16
N PRO A 460 19.94 33.15 0.52
CA PRO A 460 20.67 34.30 1.00
C PRO A 460 20.44 35.31 -0.11
N ASP A 461 20.00 36.51 0.24
CA ASP A 461 19.75 37.65 -0.62
C ASP A 461 20.53 37.52 -1.95
N MET A 462 19.97 36.80 -2.90
CA MET A 462 20.52 36.80 -4.24
C MET A 462 20.14 38.20 -4.76
N LYS A 463 21.06 39.11 -4.64
CA LYS A 463 21.15 40.24 -5.54
C LYS A 463 20.67 39.73 -6.89
N ALA A 464 19.69 40.41 -7.47
CA ALA A 464 19.20 40.09 -8.81
C ALA A 464 20.40 39.62 -9.63
N VAL A 465 20.42 38.32 -9.95
CA VAL A 465 21.50 37.74 -10.76
C VAL A 465 21.36 38.41 -12.07
N VAL A 466 22.30 39.28 -12.37
CA VAL A 466 22.44 39.83 -13.71
C VAL A 466 22.89 38.65 -14.54
N LEU A 467 21.93 38.08 -15.28
CA LEU A 467 22.19 37.00 -16.20
C LEU A 467 23.06 37.59 -17.33
N GLU A 468 24.33 37.25 -17.32
CA GLU A 468 25.28 37.59 -18.38
C GLU A 468 25.68 36.28 -19.07
N ASP A 469 25.98 36.37 -20.35
CA ASP A 469 26.54 35.23 -21.10
C ASP A 469 27.76 34.69 -20.35
N THR A 470 27.72 33.42 -19.97
CA THR A 470 28.74 32.82 -19.13
C THR A 470 29.54 31.81 -19.93
N LEU A 471 30.87 31.98 -19.96
CA LEU A 471 31.81 31.02 -20.55
C LEU A 471 32.28 30.01 -19.48
N LEU A 472 32.04 28.74 -19.73
CA LEU A 472 32.48 27.63 -18.87
C LEU A 472 33.82 27.09 -19.35
N ILE A 473 34.75 26.90 -18.42
CA ILE A 473 36.02 26.25 -18.72
C ILE A 473 35.83 24.72 -18.73
N ASN A 474 36.74 24.02 -19.43
CA ASN A 474 36.77 22.58 -19.45
C ASN A 474 37.09 22.04 -18.05
N PRO A 475 36.14 21.30 -17.40
CA PRO A 475 36.38 20.77 -16.07
C PRO A 475 37.23 19.50 -16.07
N VAL A 476 37.44 18.84 -17.24
CA VAL A 476 38.16 17.59 -17.35
C VAL A 476 39.12 17.69 -18.55
N PRO A 477 40.45 17.62 -18.35
CA PRO A 477 41.37 17.61 -19.48
C PRO A 477 41.18 16.37 -20.37
N GLY A 478 41.16 16.56 -21.70
CA GLY A 478 40.97 15.47 -22.66
C GLY A 478 40.45 15.98 -24.01
N THR A 479 39.88 15.10 -24.81
CA THR A 479 39.33 15.41 -26.13
C THR A 479 37.87 15.80 -26.00
N VAL A 480 37.56 17.08 -26.16
CA VAL A 480 36.18 17.62 -26.09
C VAL A 480 35.43 17.26 -27.37
N MET A 481 34.22 16.76 -27.23
CA MET A 481 33.32 16.38 -28.31
C MET A 481 31.87 16.72 -28.02
N PRO A 482 30.99 16.84 -29.04
CA PRO A 482 29.56 17.02 -28.85
C PRO A 482 28.91 15.85 -28.11
N LEU A 483 27.86 16.13 -27.33
CA LEU A 483 27.13 15.11 -26.55
C LEU A 483 26.55 13.98 -27.42
N ASN A 484 26.11 14.27 -28.64
CA ASN A 484 25.55 13.30 -29.57
C ASN A 484 26.55 12.22 -30.06
N GLN A 485 27.83 12.36 -29.72
CA GLN A 485 28.88 11.38 -30.02
C GLN A 485 29.21 10.46 -28.82
N VAL A 486 28.56 10.66 -27.69
CA VAL A 486 28.72 9.79 -26.50
C VAL A 486 28.13 8.41 -26.77
N LYS A 487 28.80 7.36 -26.29
CA LYS A 487 28.38 5.96 -26.46
C LYS A 487 27.29 5.52 -25.52
N ASP A 488 26.34 6.42 -25.23
CA ASP A 488 25.19 6.18 -24.36
C ASP A 488 24.01 7.03 -24.85
N ASP A 489 22.88 6.37 -25.13
CA ASP A 489 21.70 7.01 -25.73
C ASP A 489 21.04 8.05 -24.80
N ALA A 490 21.15 7.89 -23.48
CA ALA A 490 20.56 8.83 -22.52
C ALA A 490 21.29 10.19 -22.55
N PHE A 491 22.62 10.16 -22.74
CA PHE A 491 23.41 11.37 -22.87
C PHE A 491 23.41 11.90 -24.31
N ALA A 492 23.51 11.02 -25.29
CA ALA A 492 23.57 11.42 -26.71
C ALA A 492 22.28 12.07 -27.22
N SER A 493 21.12 11.72 -26.63
CA SER A 493 19.83 12.33 -26.98
C SER A 493 19.60 13.74 -26.40
N GLU A 494 20.52 14.25 -25.58
CA GLU A 494 20.40 15.53 -24.85
C GLU A 494 19.14 15.63 -23.95
N ALA A 495 18.53 14.50 -23.60
CA ALA A 495 17.31 14.45 -22.79
C ALA A 495 17.50 15.03 -21.37
N LEU A 496 18.72 15.01 -20.86
CA LEU A 496 19.10 15.54 -19.54
C LEU A 496 19.52 17.02 -19.61
N GLY A 497 19.68 17.59 -20.80
CA GLY A 497 20.15 18.95 -21.06
C GLY A 497 21.25 18.98 -22.09
N LYS A 498 21.59 20.20 -22.56
CA LYS A 498 22.67 20.42 -23.49
C LYS A 498 24.03 20.51 -22.80
N GLY A 499 25.11 20.19 -23.53
CA GLY A 499 26.45 20.24 -22.99
C GLY A 499 27.47 19.65 -23.95
N PHE A 500 28.48 19.02 -23.42
CA PHE A 500 29.55 18.34 -24.17
C PHE A 500 30.07 17.13 -23.42
N ALA A 501 30.91 16.35 -24.04
CA ALA A 501 31.62 15.27 -23.38
C ALA A 501 33.12 15.36 -23.60
N VAL A 502 33.89 14.74 -22.71
CA VAL A 502 35.33 14.59 -22.84
C VAL A 502 35.66 13.12 -23.03
N ASP A 503 36.31 12.79 -24.17
CA ASP A 503 36.89 11.47 -24.42
C ASP A 503 38.37 11.48 -24.01
N GLU A 504 38.88 10.30 -23.67
CA GLU A 504 40.25 10.10 -23.18
C GLU A 504 40.62 11.08 -22.03
N PRO A 505 39.82 11.12 -20.95
CA PRO A 505 40.04 12.07 -19.84
C PRO A 505 41.33 11.78 -19.09
N ILE A 506 41.92 12.83 -18.51
CA ILE A 506 42.99 12.73 -17.51
C ILE A 506 42.37 12.77 -16.13
N GLY A 507 42.43 11.72 -15.37
CA GLY A 507 41.82 11.38 -14.08
C GLY A 507 41.54 12.45 -13.00
N GLU A 508 41.22 13.71 -13.37
CA GLU A 508 40.80 14.76 -12.43
C GLU A 508 39.62 15.56 -12.97
N VAL A 509 38.79 16.06 -12.06
CA VAL A 509 37.68 16.98 -12.33
C VAL A 509 37.90 18.24 -11.52
N ILE A 510 37.76 19.42 -12.16
CA ILE A 510 37.85 20.73 -11.51
C ILE A 510 36.53 21.50 -11.63
N ALA A 511 36.32 22.50 -10.78
CA ALA A 511 35.18 23.40 -10.86
C ALA A 511 35.29 24.33 -12.10
N PRO A 512 34.26 24.30 -13.01
CA PRO A 512 34.29 25.14 -14.20
C PRO A 512 33.92 26.63 -13.93
N PHE A 513 33.44 26.93 -12.76
CA PHE A 513 32.99 28.25 -12.31
C PHE A 513 33.06 28.37 -10.78
N ASP A 514 32.88 29.60 -10.27
CA ASP A 514 32.64 29.85 -8.84
C ASP A 514 31.20 29.50 -8.50
N GLY A 515 30.99 28.78 -7.37
CA GLY A 515 29.67 28.35 -7.00
C GLY A 515 29.68 27.37 -5.80
N LYS A 516 28.77 26.41 -5.83
CA LYS A 516 28.68 25.39 -4.80
C LYS A 516 28.45 23.99 -5.38
N VAL A 517 28.84 22.98 -4.60
CA VAL A 517 28.52 21.58 -4.87
C VAL A 517 27.07 21.33 -4.50
N ALA A 518 26.21 21.03 -5.48
CA ALA A 518 24.81 20.70 -5.24
C ALA A 518 24.64 19.26 -4.72
N ALA A 519 25.43 18.34 -5.27
CA ALA A 519 25.42 16.94 -4.86
C ALA A 519 26.75 16.26 -5.20
N VAL A 520 27.19 15.35 -4.33
CA VAL A 520 28.19 14.32 -4.64
C VAL A 520 27.46 12.99 -4.59
N PHE A 521 27.49 12.24 -5.69
CA PHE A 521 26.81 10.94 -5.73
C PHE A 521 27.51 9.94 -4.80
N PRO A 522 26.77 9.05 -4.12
CA PRO A 522 27.36 8.12 -3.13
C PRO A 522 28.51 7.25 -3.68
N THR A 523 28.41 6.88 -4.96
CA THR A 523 29.44 6.13 -5.70
C THR A 523 30.51 7.03 -6.31
N LYS A 524 30.53 8.33 -6.01
CA LYS A 524 31.53 9.33 -6.39
C LYS A 524 31.81 9.46 -7.91
N HIS A 525 31.05 8.77 -8.76
CA HIS A 525 31.22 8.79 -10.22
C HIS A 525 30.61 10.04 -10.86
N ALA A 526 29.76 10.77 -10.13
CA ALA A 526 29.13 11.99 -10.63
C ALA A 526 29.07 13.07 -9.56
N ILE A 527 29.11 14.31 -10.02
CA ILE A 527 29.03 15.51 -9.18
C ILE A 527 28.12 16.55 -9.83
N GLY A 528 27.21 17.13 -9.05
CA GLY A 528 26.36 18.24 -9.43
C GLY A 528 26.88 19.55 -8.86
N LEU A 529 26.93 20.60 -9.67
CA LEU A 529 27.40 21.93 -9.30
C LEU A 529 26.34 22.98 -9.62
N VAL A 530 26.30 24.06 -8.85
CA VAL A 530 25.50 25.24 -9.13
C VAL A 530 26.41 26.46 -9.08
N SER A 531 26.49 27.20 -10.19
CA SER A 531 27.27 28.46 -10.26
C SER A 531 26.63 29.58 -9.46
N ASP A 532 27.40 30.58 -9.08
CA ASP A 532 26.88 31.83 -8.49
C ASP A 532 25.94 32.57 -9.44
N THR A 533 25.98 32.29 -10.76
CA THR A 533 25.09 32.80 -11.81
C THR A 533 23.89 31.91 -12.08
N GLY A 534 23.68 30.80 -11.33
CA GLY A 534 22.52 29.93 -11.42
C GLY A 534 22.60 28.80 -12.47
N ILE A 535 23.77 28.56 -13.10
CA ILE A 535 23.96 27.41 -14.00
C ILE A 535 24.06 26.14 -13.19
N GLU A 536 23.18 25.17 -13.49
CA GLU A 536 23.20 23.81 -12.89
C GLU A 536 23.96 22.88 -13.84
N LEU A 537 25.07 22.32 -13.36
CA LEU A 537 25.94 21.46 -14.14
C LEU A 537 26.06 20.09 -13.51
N LEU A 538 25.88 19.05 -14.31
CA LEU A 538 26.18 17.66 -13.97
C LEU A 538 27.45 17.22 -14.70
N ILE A 539 28.43 16.69 -13.96
CA ILE A 539 29.63 16.05 -14.49
C ILE A 539 29.57 14.57 -14.14
N HIS A 540 29.52 13.70 -15.14
CA HIS A 540 29.38 12.26 -14.97
C HIS A 540 30.63 11.54 -15.51
N VAL A 541 31.39 10.88 -14.65
CA VAL A 541 32.68 10.29 -14.99
C VAL A 541 32.50 8.83 -15.40
N GLY A 542 32.67 8.57 -16.70
CA GLY A 542 32.49 7.26 -17.33
C GLY A 542 31.02 6.93 -17.58
N LEU A 543 30.77 5.88 -18.38
CA LEU A 543 29.44 5.37 -18.66
C LEU A 543 29.22 4.11 -17.84
N ASP A 544 28.05 3.97 -17.19
CA ASP A 544 27.69 2.86 -16.30
C ASP A 544 28.62 2.66 -15.08
N THR A 545 29.47 3.63 -14.79
CA THR A 545 30.47 3.55 -13.72
C THR A 545 29.88 3.61 -12.31
N VAL A 546 28.58 3.86 -12.19
CA VAL A 546 27.81 3.67 -10.95
C VAL A 546 27.96 2.23 -10.41
N GLU A 547 28.12 1.24 -11.29
CA GLU A 547 28.30 -0.17 -10.94
C GLU A 547 29.63 -0.47 -10.25
N LEU A 548 30.60 0.43 -10.34
CA LEU A 548 31.89 0.32 -9.64
C LEU A 548 31.77 0.62 -8.14
N ASN A 549 30.59 1.02 -7.65
CA ASN A 549 30.31 1.27 -6.22
C ASN A 549 31.35 2.16 -5.53
N GLY A 550 31.87 3.17 -6.25
CA GLY A 550 32.85 4.13 -5.75
C GLY A 550 34.32 3.66 -5.82
N GLN A 551 34.58 2.48 -6.34
CA GLN A 551 35.95 2.03 -6.59
C GLN A 551 36.56 2.88 -7.72
N TYR A 552 37.81 3.31 -7.51
CA TYR A 552 38.61 4.12 -8.43
C TYR A 552 38.19 5.60 -8.51
N PHE A 553 37.32 6.05 -7.58
CA PHE A 553 36.89 7.47 -7.46
C PHE A 553 37.21 8.00 -6.08
N ASP A 554 37.72 9.23 -6.01
CA ASP A 554 37.94 9.93 -4.74
C ASP A 554 37.39 11.36 -4.82
N ALA A 555 36.32 11.62 -4.07
CA ALA A 555 35.71 12.94 -3.99
C ALA A 555 36.48 13.79 -2.97
N LEU A 556 36.90 14.98 -3.38
CA LEU A 556 37.69 15.93 -2.59
C LEU A 556 36.82 17.04 -1.97
N VAL A 557 35.51 16.99 -2.23
CA VAL A 557 34.52 17.99 -1.77
C VAL A 557 33.28 17.27 -1.26
N GLU A 558 32.49 18.00 -0.45
CA GLU A 558 31.21 17.54 0.09
C GLU A 558 30.05 18.35 -0.48
N ALA A 559 28.82 17.81 -0.39
CA ALA A 559 27.61 18.55 -0.79
C ALA A 559 27.47 19.84 0.03
N GLU A 560 26.93 20.89 -0.59
CA GLU A 560 26.78 22.26 -0.07
C GLU A 560 28.11 23.03 0.14
N GLN A 561 29.26 22.43 -0.15
CA GLN A 561 30.56 23.11 -0.07
C GLN A 561 30.68 24.16 -1.17
N LYS A 562 31.16 25.37 -0.83
CA LYS A 562 31.54 26.40 -1.80
C LYS A 562 32.83 26.00 -2.52
N VAL A 563 32.85 26.23 -3.83
CA VAL A 563 34.00 25.94 -4.69
C VAL A 563 34.34 27.16 -5.55
N THR A 564 35.62 27.29 -5.86
CA THR A 564 36.11 28.32 -6.75
C THR A 564 36.55 27.73 -8.10
N LYS A 565 36.43 28.52 -9.18
CA LYS A 565 36.88 28.13 -10.53
C LYS A 565 38.30 27.57 -10.47
N GLY A 566 38.51 26.38 -11.09
CA GLY A 566 39.79 25.66 -11.08
C GLY A 566 40.04 24.78 -9.86
N GLN A 567 39.21 24.83 -8.80
CA GLN A 567 39.35 23.96 -7.62
C GLN A 567 39.12 22.49 -7.99
N ARG A 568 39.98 21.57 -7.50
CA ARG A 568 39.79 20.13 -7.68
C ARG A 568 38.56 19.66 -6.90
N LEU A 569 37.72 18.86 -7.58
CA LEU A 569 36.47 18.33 -7.03
C LEU A 569 36.55 16.83 -6.81
N LEU A 570 37.15 16.11 -7.77
CA LEU A 570 37.14 14.66 -7.82
C LEU A 570 38.38 14.17 -8.57
N THR A 571 38.92 13.03 -8.16
CA THR A 571 39.95 12.29 -8.89
C THR A 571 39.47 10.88 -9.20
N PHE A 572 39.92 10.30 -10.32
CA PHE A 572 39.54 8.97 -10.74
C PHE A 572 40.66 8.27 -11.51
N ASP A 573 40.73 6.94 -11.39
CA ASP A 573 41.75 6.12 -12.07
C ASP A 573 41.21 5.63 -13.42
N VAL A 574 41.57 6.34 -14.49
CA VAL A 574 41.15 6.03 -15.87
C VAL A 574 41.55 4.62 -16.28
N GLN A 575 42.76 4.15 -15.86
CA GLN A 575 43.28 2.85 -16.24
C GLN A 575 42.52 1.72 -15.58
N GLN A 576 42.23 1.85 -14.32
CA GLN A 576 41.47 0.85 -13.56
C GLN A 576 40.01 0.78 -14.03
N ILE A 577 39.38 1.94 -14.33
CA ILE A 577 38.03 2.00 -14.90
C ILE A 577 37.97 1.30 -16.25
N LYS A 578 38.93 1.57 -17.15
CA LYS A 578 39.06 0.85 -18.43
C LYS A 578 39.32 -0.65 -18.26
N ALA A 579 40.19 -1.03 -17.32
CA ALA A 579 40.49 -2.44 -17.03
C ALA A 579 39.25 -3.19 -16.46
N ALA A 580 38.37 -2.51 -15.76
CA ALA A 580 37.08 -3.01 -15.27
C ALA A 580 36.01 -3.15 -16.39
N GLY A 581 36.31 -2.72 -17.62
CA GLY A 581 35.43 -2.87 -18.78
C GLY A 581 34.49 -1.69 -19.06
N TYR A 582 34.66 -0.56 -18.35
CA TYR A 582 33.80 0.62 -18.52
C TYR A 582 34.39 1.64 -19.49
N VAL A 583 33.48 2.36 -20.16
CA VAL A 583 33.82 3.49 -21.02
C VAL A 583 34.11 4.72 -20.16
N THR A 584 35.23 5.41 -20.44
CA THR A 584 35.70 6.53 -19.61
C THR A 584 35.29 7.90 -20.13
N GLN A 585 34.39 7.97 -21.11
CA GLN A 585 33.83 9.24 -21.58
C GLN A 585 33.16 9.99 -20.43
N VAL A 586 33.35 11.30 -20.35
CA VAL A 586 32.82 12.15 -19.27
C VAL A 586 31.81 13.15 -19.84
N PRO A 587 30.50 12.84 -19.80
CA PRO A 587 29.45 13.82 -20.11
C PRO A 587 29.41 14.98 -19.10
N ILE A 588 29.30 16.19 -19.60
CA ILE A 588 29.17 17.45 -18.86
C ILE A 588 27.92 18.19 -19.37
N ILE A 589 26.89 18.31 -18.53
CA ILE A 589 25.54 18.67 -18.94
C ILE A 589 25.02 19.85 -18.13
N VAL A 590 24.50 20.89 -18.80
CA VAL A 590 23.73 21.96 -18.18
C VAL A 590 22.30 21.47 -17.99
N THR A 591 21.95 21.05 -16.78
CA THR A 591 20.66 20.38 -16.48
C THR A 591 19.47 21.34 -16.53
N ASN A 592 19.69 22.61 -16.29
CA ASN A 592 18.68 23.68 -16.42
C ASN A 592 18.70 24.39 -17.78
N THR A 593 19.13 23.72 -18.83
CA THR A 593 19.14 24.24 -20.24
C THR A 593 17.87 24.99 -20.65
N PRO A 594 16.62 24.58 -20.26
CA PRO A 594 15.41 25.32 -20.66
C PRO A 594 15.31 26.76 -20.11
N GLN A 595 16.19 27.17 -19.21
CA GLN A 595 16.21 28.51 -18.63
C GLN A 595 17.09 29.45 -19.45
N TYR A 596 17.81 28.97 -20.45
CA TYR A 596 18.77 29.71 -21.28
C TYR A 596 18.34 29.78 -22.75
N THR A 597 18.72 30.87 -23.44
CA THR A 597 18.43 31.07 -24.87
C THR A 597 19.25 30.10 -25.72
N ALA A 598 20.52 29.90 -25.35
CA ALA A 598 21.40 28.94 -26.02
C ALA A 598 22.46 28.36 -25.07
N VAL A 599 22.84 27.12 -25.32
CA VAL A 599 24.00 26.44 -24.72
C VAL A 599 24.77 25.85 -25.89
N GLU A 600 25.95 26.43 -26.19
CA GLU A 600 26.69 26.15 -27.41
C GLU A 600 28.15 25.78 -27.11
N LEU A 601 28.63 24.72 -27.74
CA LEU A 601 30.02 24.31 -27.67
C LEU A 601 30.87 25.30 -28.54
N VAL A 602 31.90 25.88 -27.93
CA VAL A 602 32.77 26.88 -28.61
C VAL A 602 34.12 26.30 -29.01
N LYS A 603 34.53 25.16 -28.46
CA LYS A 603 35.80 24.50 -28.77
C LYS A 603 35.67 22.99 -28.74
N GLU A 604 36.20 22.31 -29.75
CA GLU A 604 36.26 20.85 -29.87
C GLU A 604 37.70 20.38 -30.02
N GLY A 605 37.94 19.08 -29.82
CA GLY A 605 39.22 18.41 -29.93
C GLY A 605 40.01 18.43 -28.62
N LEU A 606 41.35 18.32 -28.71
CA LEU A 606 42.18 18.27 -27.50
C LEU A 606 42.19 19.63 -26.79
N VAL A 607 41.59 19.70 -25.61
CA VAL A 607 41.42 20.91 -24.82
C VAL A 607 42.01 20.71 -23.44
N ALA A 608 42.90 21.61 -23.03
CA ALA A 608 43.45 21.59 -21.68
C ALA A 608 42.39 22.01 -20.65
N LYS A 609 42.65 21.68 -19.37
CA LYS A 609 41.83 22.24 -18.28
C LYS A 609 41.92 23.77 -18.26
N GLU A 610 40.85 24.41 -17.78
CA GLU A 610 40.72 25.86 -17.68
C GLU A 610 40.61 26.62 -19.02
N GLU A 611 40.59 25.93 -20.17
CA GLU A 611 40.22 26.59 -21.43
C GLU A 611 38.70 26.64 -21.58
N GLU A 612 38.20 27.71 -22.16
CA GLU A 612 36.78 27.95 -22.39
C GLU A 612 36.25 27.02 -23.48
N VAL A 613 35.17 26.26 -23.16
CA VAL A 613 34.62 25.23 -24.05
C VAL A 613 33.13 25.38 -24.32
N LEU A 614 32.37 25.98 -23.42
CA LEU A 614 30.93 26.10 -23.54
C LEU A 614 30.47 27.50 -23.20
N VAL A 615 29.59 28.06 -24.02
CA VAL A 615 28.91 29.33 -23.72
C VAL A 615 27.45 29.07 -23.36
N VAL A 616 27.00 29.65 -22.26
CA VAL A 616 25.61 29.65 -21.83
C VAL A 616 25.07 31.06 -22.00
N LYS A 617 24.14 31.26 -22.94
CA LYS A 617 23.53 32.56 -23.29
C LYS A 617 22.18 32.72 -22.60
N VAL A 618 21.90 33.90 -22.11
CA VAL A 618 20.69 34.26 -21.39
C VAL A 618 19.56 34.71 -22.30
#